data_87f35b2af17c5baef3b56b8dde805040
#
_entry.id   87f35b2af17c5baef3b56b8dde805040
#
_cell.length_a   1.000
_cell.length_b   1.000
_cell.length_c   1.000
_cell.angle_alpha   90.00
_cell.angle_beta   90.00
_cell.angle_gamma   90.00
#
_symmetry.space_group_name_H-M   'P 1'
#
loop_
_entity.id
_entity.type
_entity.pdbx_description
1 polymer ?
#
loop_
_entity_poly.entity_id
_entity_poly.type
_entity_poly.pdbx_seq_one_letter_code
_entity_poly.pdbx_strand_id
1 'polypeptide(L)'
;MLNKMNKIEIYVVNEDTDINPSVQEAIEYVLKQNDPVGTVAGYYDEKLTIWSVSNYFLQLLGWDDLDEFMKASDGSMLSVVCNEQKHIFSPERLHDLQGSHILYLTDSKGLSIPVRIVKADARDNKGRPISVLSVR
;
A
#
# COMPACT_ATOMS: atom_id res chain seq x y z
N MET A 1 9.15 23.17 -10.85
CA MET A 1 9.44 22.22 -11.55
C MET A 1 9.45 20.83 -10.95
N LEU A 2 10.38 20.51 -10.21
CA LEU A 2 10.44 19.17 -9.67
C LEU A 2 9.27 18.79 -8.81
N ASN A 3 8.66 19.75 -8.16
CA ASN A 3 7.56 19.48 -7.24
C ASN A 3 6.39 18.76 -7.89
N LYS A 4 6.10 19.12 -9.12
CA LYS A 4 4.99 18.49 -9.81
C LYS A 4 5.26 17.03 -10.07
N MET A 5 6.52 16.70 -10.35
CA MET A 5 6.90 15.33 -10.66
C MET A 5 6.92 14.47 -9.43
N ASN A 6 7.05 15.10 -8.26
CA ASN A 6 7.11 14.38 -7.01
C ASN A 6 5.79 14.38 -6.26
N LYS A 7 4.76 14.93 -6.88
CA LYS A 7 3.46 14.98 -6.25
C LYS A 7 2.86 13.58 -6.17
N ILE A 8 2.44 13.22 -4.98
CA ILE A 8 1.81 11.93 -4.75
C ILE A 8 0.31 12.07 -4.95
N GLU A 9 -0.23 11.21 -5.80
CA GLU A 9 -1.67 11.11 -6.01
C GLU A 9 -2.15 9.79 -5.42
N ILE A 10 -3.20 9.87 -4.63
CA ILE A 10 -3.75 8.70 -3.95
C ILE A 10 -5.09 8.37 -4.55
N TYR A 11 -5.21 7.14 -5.05
CA TYR A 11 -6.43 6.63 -5.65
C TYR A 11 -7.15 5.74 -4.67
N VAL A 12 -8.27 6.23 -4.15
CA VAL A 12 -9.11 5.43 -3.26
C VAL A 12 -9.96 4.52 -4.14
N VAL A 13 -9.82 3.23 -3.93
CA VAL A 13 -10.48 2.22 -4.76
C VAL A 13 -11.68 1.59 -4.07
N ASN A 14 -12.06 2.15 -2.94
CA ASN A 14 -13.21 1.73 -2.16
C ASN A 14 -14.37 2.69 -2.42
N GLU A 15 -15.60 2.29 -2.07
CA GLU A 15 -16.79 3.12 -2.18
C GLU A 15 -16.69 4.40 -1.36
N ASP A 16 -16.01 4.34 -0.23
CA ASP A 16 -15.70 5.52 0.57
C ASP A 16 -14.56 6.26 -0.08
N THR A 17 -14.87 7.32 -0.81
CA THR A 17 -13.86 8.02 -1.60
C THR A 17 -13.11 9.09 -0.82
N ASP A 18 -13.53 9.41 0.40
CA ASP A 18 -12.94 10.50 1.17
C ASP A 18 -11.80 10.02 2.06
N ILE A 19 -10.72 10.78 2.05
CA ILE A 19 -9.61 10.54 2.96
C ILE A 19 -9.91 11.32 4.24
N ASN A 20 -10.24 10.61 5.30
CA ASN A 20 -10.56 11.23 6.58
C ASN A 20 -9.28 11.60 7.35
N PRO A 21 -9.39 12.37 8.45
CA PRO A 21 -8.20 12.78 9.22
C PRO A 21 -7.35 11.61 9.71
N SER A 22 -7.96 10.51 10.11
CA SER A 22 -7.21 9.34 10.58
C SER A 22 -6.30 8.80 9.50
N VAL A 23 -6.83 8.64 8.30
CA VAL A 23 -6.06 8.13 7.15
C VAL A 23 -5.02 9.18 6.73
N GLN A 24 -5.39 10.44 6.73
CA GLN A 24 -4.46 11.52 6.37
C GLN A 24 -3.24 11.54 7.29
N GLU A 25 -3.46 11.43 8.59
CA GLU A 25 -2.36 11.37 9.56
C GLU A 25 -1.46 10.16 9.33
N ALA A 26 -2.06 9.01 9.07
CA ALA A 26 -1.30 7.78 8.83
C ALA A 26 -0.45 7.91 7.57
N ILE A 27 -1.00 8.45 6.50
CA ILE A 27 -0.27 8.67 5.26
C ILE A 27 0.92 9.62 5.51
N GLU A 28 0.67 10.72 6.19
CA GLU A 28 1.73 11.69 6.48
C GLU A 28 2.83 11.07 7.32
N TYR A 29 2.47 10.27 8.29
CA TYR A 29 3.44 9.60 9.13
C TYR A 29 4.35 8.67 8.31
N VAL A 30 3.76 7.79 7.52
CA VAL A 30 4.56 6.81 6.77
C VAL A 30 5.39 7.46 5.67
N LEU A 31 4.91 8.57 5.09
CA LEU A 31 5.66 9.30 4.08
C LEU A 31 6.90 9.95 4.66
N LYS A 32 6.88 10.35 5.93
CA LYS A 32 8.05 10.89 6.59
C LYS A 32 9.10 9.85 6.89
N GLN A 33 8.69 8.60 7.05
CA GLN A 33 9.60 7.52 7.42
C GLN A 33 10.33 6.92 6.22
N ASN A 34 9.76 7.09 5.04
CA ASN A 34 10.26 6.45 3.83
C ASN A 34 10.22 7.47 2.68
N ASP A 35 11.36 7.78 2.10
CA ASP A 35 11.44 8.80 1.05
C ASP A 35 12.40 8.35 -0.05
N PRO A 36 12.05 8.41 -1.33
CA PRO A 36 10.74 8.70 -1.95
C PRO A 36 9.81 7.52 -1.80
N VAL A 37 8.51 7.75 -1.94
CA VAL A 37 7.55 6.77 -1.50
C VAL A 37 6.33 6.63 -2.36
N GLY A 38 5.87 5.39 -2.44
CA GLY A 38 4.49 5.10 -2.78
C GLY A 38 3.73 4.76 -1.52
N THR A 39 2.41 4.73 -1.60
CA THR A 39 1.58 4.26 -0.50
C THR A 39 0.56 3.25 -1.00
N VAL A 40 0.23 2.31 -0.14
CA VAL A 40 -0.87 1.40 -0.35
C VAL A 40 -1.55 1.20 0.99
N ALA A 41 -2.88 1.18 1.00
CA ALA A 41 -3.63 0.96 2.22
C ALA A 41 -4.65 -0.14 1.99
N GLY A 42 -4.92 -0.91 3.02
CA GLY A 42 -5.86 -2.01 2.91
C GLY A 42 -6.44 -2.43 4.25
N TYR A 43 -7.50 -3.21 4.17
CA TYR A 43 -8.18 -3.76 5.34
C TYR A 43 -7.41 -4.94 5.90
N TYR A 44 -7.62 -5.22 7.18
CA TYR A 44 -7.06 -6.40 7.85
C TYR A 44 -7.99 -7.62 7.66
N ASP A 45 -8.41 -7.87 6.43
CA ASP A 45 -9.18 -9.06 6.11
C ASP A 45 -8.27 -10.14 5.52
N GLU A 46 -8.83 -11.28 5.14
CA GLU A 46 -8.05 -12.42 4.67
C GLU A 46 -7.20 -12.10 3.44
N LYS A 47 -7.68 -11.20 2.60
CA LYS A 47 -7.00 -10.83 1.35
C LYS A 47 -6.16 -9.58 1.49
N LEU A 48 -6.25 -8.89 2.60
CA LEU A 48 -5.73 -7.53 2.74
C LEU A 48 -6.28 -6.68 1.57
N THR A 49 -7.62 -6.59 1.52
CA THR A 49 -8.31 -5.89 0.44
C THR A 49 -7.83 -4.45 0.34
N ILE A 50 -7.42 -4.04 -0.85
CA ILE A 50 -6.83 -2.72 -1.07
C ILE A 50 -7.89 -1.64 -0.91
N TRP A 51 -7.59 -0.62 -0.11
CA TRP A 51 -8.41 0.56 0.07
C TRP A 51 -7.92 1.72 -0.79
N SER A 52 -6.60 1.89 -0.93
CA SER A 52 -6.03 2.93 -1.78
C SER A 52 -4.64 2.54 -2.26
N VAL A 53 -4.24 3.09 -3.39
CA VAL A 53 -2.86 3.01 -3.89
C VAL A 53 -2.47 4.38 -4.42
N SER A 54 -1.17 4.68 -4.41
CA SER A 54 -0.67 5.93 -4.98
C SER A 54 -0.09 5.70 -6.37
N ASN A 55 0.06 6.80 -7.10
CA ASN A 55 0.71 6.77 -8.41
C ASN A 55 2.14 6.22 -8.30
N TYR A 56 2.87 6.59 -7.25
CA TYR A 56 4.25 6.10 -7.07
C TYR A 56 4.31 4.62 -6.78
N PHE A 57 3.32 4.10 -6.05
CA PHE A 57 3.26 2.65 -5.81
C PHE A 57 3.10 1.89 -7.14
N LEU A 58 2.22 2.37 -8.00
CA LEU A 58 2.03 1.75 -9.31
C LEU A 58 3.30 1.83 -10.15
N GLN A 59 3.96 2.98 -10.16
CA GLN A 59 5.21 3.16 -10.90
C GLN A 59 6.31 2.25 -10.39
N LEU A 60 6.42 2.11 -9.08
CA LEU A 60 7.43 1.25 -8.47
C LEU A 60 7.29 -0.19 -8.95
N LEU A 61 6.07 -0.66 -9.10
CA LEU A 61 5.78 -2.02 -9.55
C LEU A 61 5.64 -2.12 -11.07
N GLY A 62 5.82 -1.02 -11.80
CA GLY A 62 5.81 -1.03 -13.27
C GLY A 62 4.42 -1.07 -13.87
N TRP A 63 3.40 -0.64 -13.14
CA TRP A 63 2.02 -0.58 -13.66
C TRP A 63 1.73 0.79 -14.23
N ASP A 64 1.24 0.83 -15.47
CA ASP A 64 0.87 2.08 -16.13
C ASP A 64 -0.55 2.51 -15.81
N ASP A 65 -1.38 1.58 -15.33
CA ASP A 65 -2.82 1.76 -15.25
C ASP A 65 -3.33 1.12 -13.96
N LEU A 66 -4.09 1.90 -13.21
CA LEU A 66 -4.71 1.44 -11.97
C LEU A 66 -5.64 0.24 -12.21
N ASP A 67 -6.44 0.29 -13.28
CA ASP A 67 -7.38 -0.79 -13.55
C ASP A 67 -6.68 -2.10 -13.86
N GLU A 68 -5.57 -2.04 -14.58
CA GLU A 68 -4.78 -3.24 -14.86
C GLU A 68 -4.19 -3.82 -13.59
N PHE A 69 -3.69 -2.96 -12.71
CA PHE A 69 -3.17 -3.40 -11.42
C PHE A 69 -4.27 -4.05 -10.57
N MET A 70 -5.44 -3.42 -10.51
CA MET A 70 -6.53 -3.95 -9.71
C MET A 70 -7.02 -5.31 -10.24
N LYS A 71 -7.02 -5.48 -11.56
CA LYS A 71 -7.35 -6.77 -12.16
C LYS A 71 -6.31 -7.83 -11.82
N ALA A 72 -5.04 -7.49 -12.00
CA ALA A 72 -3.95 -8.44 -11.79
C ALA A 72 -3.84 -8.86 -10.32
N SER A 73 -4.08 -7.94 -9.41
CA SER A 73 -3.99 -8.22 -7.98
C SER A 73 -5.30 -8.74 -7.38
N ASP A 74 -6.38 -8.71 -8.15
CA ASP A 74 -7.72 -9.05 -7.67
C ASP A 74 -8.10 -8.20 -6.44
N GLY A 75 -7.60 -6.97 -6.39
CA GLY A 75 -7.85 -6.06 -5.27
C GLY A 75 -7.25 -6.52 -3.96
N SER A 76 -6.26 -7.41 -4.01
CA SER A 76 -5.67 -8.01 -2.81
C SER A 76 -4.19 -7.65 -2.70
N MET A 77 -3.80 -7.05 -1.58
CA MET A 77 -2.39 -6.79 -1.34
C MET A 77 -1.60 -8.08 -1.16
N LEU A 78 -2.22 -9.12 -0.61
CA LEU A 78 -1.54 -10.41 -0.44
C LEU A 78 -1.11 -11.01 -1.77
N SER A 79 -1.87 -10.78 -2.85
CA SER A 79 -1.49 -11.33 -4.15
C SER A 79 -0.27 -10.66 -4.75
N VAL A 80 0.08 -9.47 -4.26
CA VAL A 80 1.26 -8.72 -4.72
C VAL A 80 2.52 -9.16 -3.98
N VAL A 81 2.36 -9.71 -2.77
CA VAL A 81 3.49 -10.20 -1.98
C VAL A 81 3.99 -11.50 -2.59
N CYS A 82 5.30 -11.64 -2.73
CA CYS A 82 5.89 -12.87 -3.28
C CYS A 82 5.53 -14.09 -2.42
N ASN A 83 5.36 -15.22 -3.09
CA ASN A 83 4.91 -16.45 -2.43
C ASN A 83 5.76 -16.84 -1.23
N GLU A 84 7.06 -16.66 -1.32
CA GLU A 84 7.99 -17.02 -0.26
C GLU A 84 7.75 -16.22 1.02
N GLN A 85 7.05 -15.09 0.90
CA GLN A 85 6.84 -14.18 2.02
C GLN A 85 5.43 -14.21 2.58
N LYS A 86 4.52 -14.91 1.92
CA LYS A 86 3.11 -14.88 2.33
C LYS A 86 2.87 -15.46 3.71
N HIS A 87 3.72 -16.37 4.14
CA HIS A 87 3.58 -16.95 5.48
C HIS A 87 4.00 -15.99 6.60
N ILE A 88 4.83 -14.98 6.28
CA ILE A 88 5.25 -13.99 7.26
C ILE A 88 4.50 -12.67 7.09
N PHE A 89 3.85 -12.45 5.95
CA PHE A 89 3.06 -11.25 5.69
C PHE A 89 1.59 -11.65 5.60
N SER A 90 0.97 -11.82 6.75
CA SER A 90 -0.44 -12.16 6.88
C SER A 90 -1.17 -11.02 7.58
N PRO A 91 -2.50 -10.98 7.57
CA PRO A 91 -3.23 -9.95 8.29
C PRO A 91 -2.85 -9.85 9.77
N GLU A 92 -2.67 -10.99 10.44
CA GLU A 92 -2.31 -11.00 11.86
C GLU A 92 -0.91 -10.45 12.08
N ARG A 93 0.03 -10.85 11.24
CA ARG A 93 1.41 -10.40 11.38
C ARG A 93 1.56 -8.95 11.00
N LEU A 94 0.82 -8.51 9.98
CA LEU A 94 0.84 -7.11 9.59
C LEU A 94 0.31 -6.23 10.71
N HIS A 95 -0.72 -6.70 11.43
CA HIS A 95 -1.29 -5.95 12.54
C HIS A 95 -0.24 -5.64 13.61
N ASP A 96 0.65 -6.57 13.87
CA ASP A 96 1.67 -6.44 14.91
C ASP A 96 2.98 -5.83 14.42
N LEU A 97 3.08 -5.55 13.12
CA LEU A 97 4.31 -5.05 12.52
C LEU A 97 4.64 -3.65 13.02
N GLN A 98 5.89 -3.44 13.40
CA GLN A 98 6.38 -2.13 13.81
C GLN A 98 7.72 -1.85 13.15
N GLY A 99 7.98 -0.57 12.90
CA GLY A 99 9.25 -0.14 12.33
C GLY A 99 9.32 -0.39 10.83
N SER A 100 10.53 -0.48 10.34
CA SER A 100 10.82 -0.61 8.92
C SER A 100 11.17 -2.07 8.61
N HIS A 101 10.60 -2.60 7.53
CA HIS A 101 10.82 -3.99 7.13
C HIS A 101 11.07 -4.08 5.64
N ILE A 102 11.81 -5.09 5.24
CA ILE A 102 12.03 -5.40 3.83
C ILE A 102 11.04 -6.49 3.44
N LEU A 103 10.36 -6.26 2.34
CA LEU A 103 9.37 -7.20 1.80
C LEU A 103 9.61 -7.32 0.31
N TYR A 104 9.34 -8.49 -0.26
CA TYR A 104 9.50 -8.70 -1.70
C TYR A 104 8.14 -8.71 -2.35
N LEU A 105 7.95 -7.80 -3.32
CA LEU A 105 6.71 -7.67 -4.06
C LEU A 105 6.91 -8.12 -5.50
N THR A 106 5.83 -8.58 -6.11
CA THR A 106 5.82 -8.98 -7.52
C THR A 106 5.47 -7.77 -8.37
N ASP A 107 6.31 -7.45 -9.36
CA ASP A 107 6.05 -6.33 -10.25
C ASP A 107 5.14 -6.74 -11.42
N SER A 108 4.89 -5.81 -12.33
CA SER A 108 3.99 -6.05 -13.47
C SER A 108 4.49 -7.11 -14.44
N LYS A 109 5.77 -7.43 -14.37
CA LYS A 109 6.40 -8.45 -15.24
C LYS A 109 6.56 -9.78 -14.53
N GLY A 110 6.06 -9.89 -13.31
CA GLY A 110 6.18 -11.12 -12.52
C GLY A 110 7.50 -11.26 -11.80
N LEU A 111 8.33 -10.22 -11.78
CA LEU A 111 9.62 -10.26 -11.10
C LEU A 111 9.47 -9.84 -9.65
N SER A 112 10.30 -10.45 -8.80
CA SER A 112 10.33 -10.14 -7.38
C SER A 112 11.25 -8.95 -7.15
N ILE A 113 10.74 -7.91 -6.49
CA ILE A 113 11.54 -6.74 -6.15
C ILE A 113 11.51 -6.49 -4.65
N PRO A 114 12.65 -6.15 -4.04
CA PRO A 114 12.68 -5.82 -2.62
C PRO A 114 12.20 -4.38 -2.40
N VAL A 115 11.38 -4.20 -1.37
CA VAL A 115 10.91 -2.88 -1.00
C VAL A 115 11.03 -2.73 0.51
N ARG A 116 11.14 -1.49 0.96
CA ARG A 116 11.08 -1.16 2.37
C ARG A 116 9.69 -0.65 2.69
N ILE A 117 9.08 -1.19 3.72
CA ILE A 117 7.76 -0.77 4.15
C ILE A 117 7.79 -0.22 5.57
N VAL A 118 6.95 0.77 5.81
CA VAL A 118 6.65 1.29 7.14
C VAL A 118 5.14 1.37 7.23
N LYS A 119 4.59 0.94 8.36
CA LYS A 119 3.15 0.85 8.54
C LYS A 119 2.66 1.86 9.56
N ALA A 120 1.46 2.39 9.32
CA ALA A 120 0.67 3.09 10.31
C ALA A 120 -0.76 2.55 10.24
N ASP A 121 -1.48 2.65 11.34
CA ASP A 121 -2.86 2.21 11.40
C ASP A 121 -3.80 3.40 11.29
N ALA A 122 -4.95 3.16 10.68
CA ALA A 122 -5.98 4.17 10.52
C ALA A 122 -7.35 3.49 10.55
N ARG A 123 -8.40 4.28 10.42
CA ARG A 123 -9.75 3.75 10.30
C ARG A 123 -10.46 4.43 9.13
N ASP A 124 -11.28 3.69 8.44
CA ASP A 124 -12.09 4.26 7.37
C ASP A 124 -13.26 5.05 7.95
N ASN A 125 -14.14 5.57 7.08
CA ASN A 125 -15.25 6.41 7.52
C ASN A 125 -16.30 5.65 8.32
N LYS A 126 -16.27 4.33 8.27
CA LYS A 126 -17.18 3.47 9.04
C LYS A 126 -16.51 2.90 10.29
N GLY A 127 -15.29 3.35 10.59
CA GLY A 127 -14.56 2.91 11.77
C GLY A 127 -13.83 1.59 11.62
N ARG A 128 -13.77 1.04 10.42
CA ARG A 128 -13.07 -0.22 10.19
C ARG A 128 -11.56 0.01 10.13
N PRO A 129 -10.76 -0.87 10.76
CA PRO A 129 -9.32 -0.69 10.78
C PRO A 129 -8.70 -0.94 9.40
N ILE A 130 -7.76 -0.08 9.04
CA ILE A 130 -6.96 -0.24 7.83
C ILE A 130 -5.49 -0.04 8.17
N SER A 131 -4.63 -0.71 7.41
CA SER A 131 -3.19 -0.48 7.47
C SER A 131 -2.82 0.47 6.35
N VAL A 132 -1.93 1.42 6.64
CA VAL A 132 -1.38 2.32 5.64
C VAL A 132 0.10 2.07 5.58
N LEU A 133 0.59 1.69 4.40
CA LEU A 133 1.99 1.37 4.20
C LEU A 133 2.63 2.41 3.30
N SER A 134 3.84 2.85 3.67
CA SER A 134 4.71 3.49 2.69
C SER A 134 5.60 2.41 2.10
N VAL A 135 5.88 2.52 0.82
CA VAL A 135 6.64 1.52 0.08
C VAL A 135 7.70 2.22 -0.74
N ARG A 136 8.93 1.79 -0.56
CA ARG A 136 10.05 2.41 -1.25
C ARG A 136 10.88 1.41 -2.02
#